data_17e4f459964224df25fb6818d6e78da5
#
_entry.id   17e4f459964224df25fb6818d6e78da5
#
_cell.length_a   1.000
_cell.length_b   1.000
_cell.length_c   1.000
_cell.angle_alpha   90.00
_cell.angle_beta   90.00
_cell.angle_gamma   90.00
#
_symmetry.space_group_name_H-M   'P 1'
#
loop_
_entity.id
_entity.type
_entity.pdbx_description
1 polymer ?
#
loop_
_entity_poly.entity_id
_entity_poly.type
_entity_poly.pdbx_seq_one_letter_code
_entity_poly.pdbx_strand_id
1 'polypeptide(L)'
;NPKSVLLILVSILFISIYFSKDFRLDASSETLLLDGDPDLKYLNEINERYNAREFLVLTYTPDDKMISDKSVNNLLSLKYKIQSLDWVHSVITLLDVPLLNSTDDTLSEKLKNFSTLKSDGIDRERGFKEILNSPVFKNFVISEDGKTSGIIVYIKKDENLKNILNPKELEKYKDDRKKKNHENIKEIRKVIKDYSKEAKIYLGGIPMIADDMMSFIKNDIFIFGIGVLLFI
;
A
#
# COMPACT_ATOMS: atom_id res chain seq x y z
N ASN A 1 -39.76 -3.84 -41.69
CA ASN A 1 -40.14 -2.44 -41.45
C ASN A 1 -39.03 -1.79 -40.60
N PRO A 2 -38.28 -0.79 -41.14
CA PRO A 2 -37.13 -0.22 -40.40
C PRO A 2 -37.55 0.38 -39.06
N LYS A 3 -38.76 0.90 -38.96
CA LYS A 3 -39.28 1.46 -37.69
C LYS A 3 -39.43 0.40 -36.60
N SER A 4 -39.83 -0.82 -36.96
CA SER A 4 -39.94 -1.92 -35.97
C SER A 4 -38.59 -2.38 -35.49
N VAL A 5 -37.56 -2.42 -36.36
CA VAL A 5 -36.18 -2.75 -35.99
C VAL A 5 -35.61 -1.69 -35.06
N LEU A 6 -35.81 -0.42 -35.36
CA LEU A 6 -35.37 0.69 -34.51
C LEU A 6 -36.00 0.61 -33.10
N LEU A 7 -37.32 0.33 -33.05
CA LEU A 7 -38.03 0.21 -31.77
C LEU A 7 -37.50 -0.95 -30.93
N ILE A 8 -37.19 -2.10 -31.56
CA ILE A 8 -36.56 -3.24 -30.85
C ILE A 8 -35.17 -2.86 -30.32
N LEU A 9 -34.34 -2.20 -31.14
CA LEU A 9 -33.00 -1.78 -30.71
C LEU A 9 -33.06 -0.80 -29.53
N VAL A 10 -33.94 0.19 -29.59
CA VAL A 10 -34.17 1.15 -28.51
C VAL A 10 -34.64 0.44 -27.22
N SER A 11 -35.57 -0.53 -27.38
CA SER A 11 -36.03 -1.32 -26.21
C SER A 11 -34.93 -2.13 -25.59
N ILE A 12 -34.06 -2.78 -26.37
CA ILE A 12 -32.90 -3.51 -25.90
C ILE A 12 -31.94 -2.55 -25.17
N LEU A 13 -31.72 -1.35 -25.72
CA LEU A 13 -30.86 -0.33 -25.08
C LEU A 13 -31.41 0.07 -23.70
N PHE A 14 -32.68 0.35 -23.57
CA PHE A 14 -33.30 0.69 -22.29
C PHE A 14 -33.22 -0.46 -21.29
N ILE A 15 -33.44 -1.70 -21.72
CA ILE A 15 -33.27 -2.88 -20.85
C ILE A 15 -31.82 -3.02 -20.41
N SER A 16 -30.84 -2.83 -21.30
CA SER A 16 -29.42 -2.89 -20.98
C SER A 16 -28.99 -1.79 -19.97
N ILE A 17 -29.47 -0.57 -20.14
CA ILE A 17 -29.25 0.54 -19.21
C ILE A 17 -29.84 0.21 -17.83
N TYR A 18 -31.05 -0.38 -17.79
CA TYR A 18 -31.68 -0.76 -16.53
C TYR A 18 -30.85 -1.80 -15.77
N PHE A 19 -30.33 -2.83 -16.44
CA PHE A 19 -29.48 -3.86 -15.82
C PHE A 19 -28.04 -3.40 -15.58
N SER A 20 -27.56 -2.37 -16.30
CA SER A 20 -26.22 -1.79 -16.10
C SER A 20 -26.02 -1.19 -14.69
N LYS A 21 -27.08 -0.82 -14.00
CA LYS A 21 -26.99 -0.34 -12.59
C LYS A 21 -26.45 -1.38 -11.62
N ASP A 22 -26.60 -2.68 -11.95
CA ASP A 22 -26.13 -3.79 -11.12
C ASP A 22 -24.71 -4.24 -11.51
N PHE A 23 -24.11 -3.59 -12.53
CA PHE A 23 -22.75 -3.85 -12.96
C PHE A 23 -21.76 -3.38 -11.88
N ARG A 24 -20.96 -4.29 -11.38
CA ARG A 24 -19.95 -4.02 -10.34
C ARG A 24 -18.58 -4.41 -10.84
N LEU A 25 -17.62 -3.54 -10.60
CA LEU A 25 -16.22 -3.82 -10.82
C LEU A 25 -15.63 -4.36 -9.51
N ASP A 26 -15.03 -5.52 -9.61
CA ASP A 26 -14.24 -6.08 -8.54
C ASP A 26 -12.77 -6.20 -8.99
N ALA A 27 -11.89 -5.42 -8.37
CA ALA A 27 -10.45 -5.47 -8.54
C ALA A 27 -9.78 -5.68 -7.17
N SER A 28 -10.42 -6.48 -6.31
CA SER A 28 -9.80 -6.91 -5.05
C SER A 28 -8.57 -7.77 -5.37
N SER A 29 -7.60 -7.78 -4.46
CA SER A 29 -6.41 -8.64 -4.59
C SER A 29 -6.78 -10.11 -4.76
N GLU A 30 -7.91 -10.54 -4.21
CA GLU A 30 -8.42 -11.90 -4.29
C GLU A 30 -8.92 -12.25 -5.70
N THR A 31 -9.51 -11.29 -6.43
CA THR A 31 -10.00 -11.51 -7.81
C THR A 31 -8.89 -11.50 -8.86
N LEU A 32 -7.69 -11.02 -8.51
CA LEU A 32 -6.51 -11.10 -9.36
C LEU A 32 -5.83 -12.47 -9.32
N LEU A 33 -6.22 -13.31 -8.37
CA LEU A 33 -5.70 -14.67 -8.19
C LEU A 33 -6.79 -15.66 -8.63
N LEU A 34 -6.35 -16.81 -9.12
CA LEU A 34 -7.27 -17.87 -9.56
C LEU A 34 -8.08 -18.41 -8.38
N ASP A 35 -9.40 -18.44 -8.52
CA ASP A 35 -10.28 -19.08 -7.54
C ASP A 35 -9.88 -20.55 -7.34
N GLY A 36 -9.61 -20.90 -6.06
CA GLY A 36 -9.23 -22.24 -5.69
C GLY A 36 -7.73 -22.54 -5.77
N ASP A 37 -6.87 -21.54 -6.03
CA ASP A 37 -5.42 -21.69 -6.00
C ASP A 37 -4.97 -22.21 -4.62
N PRO A 38 -4.24 -23.35 -4.55
CA PRO A 38 -3.73 -23.90 -3.29
C PRO A 38 -2.78 -22.94 -2.56
N ASP A 39 -1.97 -22.16 -3.30
CA ASP A 39 -1.01 -21.21 -2.74
C ASP A 39 -1.74 -20.03 -2.09
N LEU A 40 -2.86 -19.58 -2.68
CA LEU A 40 -3.71 -18.57 -2.08
C LEU A 40 -4.34 -19.03 -0.77
N LYS A 41 -4.83 -20.29 -0.71
CA LYS A 41 -5.37 -20.88 0.53
C LYS A 41 -4.30 -20.95 1.61
N TYR A 42 -3.11 -21.42 1.25
CA TYR A 42 -1.98 -21.51 2.17
C TYR A 42 -1.55 -20.11 2.66
N LEU A 43 -1.49 -19.11 1.78
CA LEU A 43 -1.21 -17.73 2.16
C LEU A 43 -2.25 -17.18 3.15
N ASN A 44 -3.52 -17.44 2.90
CA ASN A 44 -4.60 -17.00 3.79
C ASN A 44 -4.52 -17.69 5.16
N GLU A 45 -4.22 -18.98 5.22
CA GLU A 45 -3.99 -19.70 6.49
C GLU A 45 -2.80 -19.12 7.28
N ILE A 46 -1.70 -18.80 6.60
CA ILE A 46 -0.54 -18.14 7.21
C ILE A 46 -0.91 -16.74 7.71
N ASN A 47 -1.58 -15.94 6.89
CA ASN A 47 -2.00 -14.59 7.26
C ASN A 47 -2.94 -14.61 8.48
N GLU A 48 -3.82 -15.57 8.57
CA GLU A 48 -4.69 -15.76 9.76
C GLU A 48 -3.91 -16.20 10.99
N ARG A 49 -3.02 -17.19 10.84
CA ARG A 49 -2.22 -17.75 11.95
C ARG A 49 -1.29 -16.73 12.57
N TYR A 50 -0.63 -15.92 11.73
CA TYR A 50 0.32 -14.90 12.17
C TYR A 50 -0.31 -13.51 12.34
N ASN A 51 -1.64 -13.42 12.20
CA ASN A 51 -2.37 -12.16 12.30
C ASN A 51 -1.77 -11.06 11.40
N ALA A 52 -1.38 -11.46 10.17
CA ALA A 52 -0.73 -10.56 9.22
C ALA A 52 -1.60 -9.35 8.91
N ARG A 53 -0.96 -8.21 8.69
CA ARG A 53 -1.61 -6.95 8.34
C ARG A 53 -1.32 -6.61 6.89
N GLU A 54 -2.28 -5.99 6.24
CA GLU A 54 -2.03 -5.34 4.96
C GLU A 54 -1.01 -4.21 5.16
N PHE A 55 -0.17 -4.00 4.16
CA PHE A 55 0.85 -2.96 4.22
C PHE A 55 1.05 -2.29 2.86
N LEU A 56 1.53 -1.06 2.93
CA LEU A 56 2.08 -0.33 1.80
C LEU A 56 3.60 -0.27 1.94
N VAL A 57 4.28 -0.21 0.82
CA VAL A 57 5.72 -0.02 0.76
C VAL A 57 6.01 1.29 0.05
N LEU A 58 6.83 2.14 0.67
CA LEU A 58 7.39 3.29 -0.01
C LEU A 58 8.89 3.07 -0.20
N THR A 59 9.42 3.52 -1.32
CA THR A 59 10.86 3.68 -1.51
C THR A 59 11.22 5.13 -1.23
N TYR A 60 12.30 5.36 -0.52
CA TYR A 60 12.81 6.68 -0.18
C TYR A 60 14.25 6.81 -0.66
N THR A 61 14.49 7.68 -1.64
CA THR A 61 15.82 7.96 -2.19
C THR A 61 16.08 9.45 -2.00
N PRO A 62 16.81 9.87 -0.96
CA PRO A 62 17.13 11.27 -0.72
C PRO A 62 18.11 11.81 -1.76
N ASP A 63 18.09 13.12 -1.98
CA ASP A 63 19.06 13.79 -2.86
C ASP A 63 20.47 13.84 -2.23
N ASP A 64 20.55 13.84 -0.90
CA ASP A 64 21.79 13.77 -0.13
C ASP A 64 22.12 12.32 0.29
N LYS A 65 23.26 12.14 0.97
CA LYS A 65 23.60 10.84 1.57
C LYS A 65 22.49 10.37 2.51
N MET A 66 22.16 9.08 2.48
CA MET A 66 21.07 8.46 3.27
C MET A 66 21.14 8.79 4.77
N ILE A 67 22.34 8.84 5.32
CA ILE A 67 22.58 9.07 6.78
C ILE A 67 22.98 10.50 7.12
N SER A 68 22.91 11.44 6.15
CA SER A 68 23.09 12.86 6.47
C SER A 68 22.00 13.34 7.44
N ASP A 69 22.30 14.34 8.25
CA ASP A 69 21.30 14.89 9.19
C ASP A 69 20.04 15.36 8.47
N LYS A 70 20.18 15.93 7.28
CA LYS A 70 19.05 16.37 6.45
C LYS A 70 18.19 15.18 6.04
N SER A 71 18.78 14.12 5.49
CA SER A 71 18.05 12.92 5.04
C SER A 71 17.38 12.19 6.21
N VAL A 72 18.08 12.05 7.34
CA VAL A 72 17.55 11.41 8.55
C VAL A 72 16.37 12.20 9.12
N ASN A 73 16.49 13.52 9.25
CA ASN A 73 15.43 14.37 9.77
C ASN A 73 14.21 14.39 8.84
N ASN A 74 14.45 14.40 7.52
CA ASN A 74 13.39 14.32 6.52
C ASN A 74 12.65 12.97 6.59
N LEU A 75 13.39 11.86 6.66
CA LEU A 75 12.81 10.52 6.80
C LEU A 75 12.01 10.38 8.11
N LEU A 76 12.52 10.93 9.23
CA LEU A 76 11.79 10.96 10.51
C LEU A 76 10.50 11.77 10.41
N SER A 77 10.56 12.95 9.82
CA SER A 77 9.39 13.81 9.60
C SER A 77 8.34 13.11 8.75
N LEU A 78 8.75 12.51 7.63
CA LEU A 78 7.89 11.70 6.75
C LEU A 78 7.24 10.54 7.52
N LYS A 79 8.05 9.79 8.28
CA LYS A 79 7.56 8.69 9.12
C LYS A 79 6.47 9.15 10.06
N TYR A 80 6.71 10.21 10.85
CA TYR A 80 5.72 10.71 11.81
C TYR A 80 4.46 11.24 11.13
N LYS A 81 4.61 11.89 9.98
CA LYS A 81 3.47 12.37 9.21
C LYS A 81 2.60 11.22 8.71
N ILE A 82 3.19 10.15 8.18
CA ILE A 82 2.45 8.95 7.76
C ILE A 82 1.82 8.26 8.97
N GLN A 83 2.57 8.14 10.07
CA GLN A 83 2.08 7.48 11.28
C GLN A 83 0.92 8.23 11.96
N SER A 84 0.78 9.52 11.73
CA SER A 84 -0.34 10.34 12.23
C SER A 84 -1.65 10.13 11.46
N LEU A 85 -1.65 9.39 10.35
CA LEU A 85 -2.85 9.08 9.60
C LEU A 85 -3.71 8.06 10.36
N ASP A 86 -5.02 8.30 10.47
CA ASP A 86 -5.92 7.52 11.31
C ASP A 86 -5.98 6.03 10.95
N TRP A 87 -5.78 5.68 9.70
CA TRP A 87 -5.81 4.31 9.18
C TRP A 87 -4.47 3.57 9.28
N VAL A 88 -3.38 4.28 9.62
CA VAL A 88 -2.05 3.68 9.77
C VAL A 88 -1.91 3.07 11.17
N HIS A 89 -1.43 1.83 11.22
CA HIS A 89 -1.11 1.15 12.47
C HIS A 89 0.30 1.46 12.94
N SER A 90 1.29 1.28 12.07
CA SER A 90 2.69 1.56 12.36
C SER A 90 3.49 1.79 11.09
N VAL A 91 4.60 2.50 11.21
CA VAL A 91 5.54 2.77 10.14
C VAL A 91 6.93 2.32 10.55
N ILE A 92 7.54 1.46 9.73
CA ILE A 92 8.91 0.97 9.94
C ILE A 92 9.79 1.54 8.83
N THR A 93 10.94 2.07 9.22
CA THR A 93 11.94 2.67 8.33
C THR A 93 13.33 2.12 8.63
N LEU A 94 14.32 2.49 7.82
CA LEU A 94 15.72 2.23 8.09
C LEU A 94 16.17 2.67 9.51
N LEU A 95 15.53 3.73 10.03
CA LEU A 95 15.88 4.30 11.35
C LEU A 95 15.37 3.47 12.53
N ASP A 96 14.56 2.45 12.28
CA ASP A 96 14.01 1.56 13.30
C ASP A 96 14.71 0.21 13.35
N VAL A 97 15.70 0.00 12.47
CA VAL A 97 16.47 -1.24 12.40
C VAL A 97 17.34 -1.37 13.65
N PRO A 98 17.26 -2.49 14.40
CA PRO A 98 18.11 -2.73 15.56
C PRO A 98 19.57 -2.95 15.15
N LEU A 99 20.47 -2.28 15.84
CA LEU A 99 21.91 -2.41 15.68
C LEU A 99 22.45 -3.35 16.76
N LEU A 100 23.15 -4.40 16.35
CA LEU A 100 23.69 -5.40 17.26
C LEU A 100 25.22 -5.29 17.45
N ASN A 101 25.94 -4.82 16.42
CA ASN A 101 27.42 -4.79 16.40
C ASN A 101 27.97 -3.37 16.51
N SER A 102 27.14 -2.34 16.34
CA SER A 102 27.58 -0.93 16.34
C SER A 102 27.54 -0.26 17.70
N THR A 103 27.23 -0.98 18.77
CA THR A 103 27.25 -0.51 20.16
C THR A 103 28.17 -1.36 20.99
N ASP A 104 28.80 -0.74 21.98
CA ASP A 104 29.70 -1.42 22.93
C ASP A 104 28.97 -2.05 24.13
N ASP A 105 27.63 -2.00 24.13
CA ASP A 105 26.76 -2.57 25.15
C ASP A 105 26.88 -4.09 25.25
N THR A 106 26.62 -4.65 26.43
CA THR A 106 26.54 -6.10 26.62
C THR A 106 25.33 -6.68 25.89
N LEU A 107 25.39 -7.98 25.56
CA LEU A 107 24.27 -8.67 24.87
C LEU A 107 22.97 -8.56 25.67
N SER A 108 23.04 -8.60 26.99
CA SER A 108 21.84 -8.47 27.86
C SER A 108 21.21 -7.07 27.81
N GLU A 109 22.02 -6.03 27.68
CA GLU A 109 21.54 -4.66 27.50
C GLU A 109 20.94 -4.46 26.12
N LYS A 110 21.60 -4.98 25.07
CA LYS A 110 21.10 -4.98 23.68
C LYS A 110 19.75 -5.67 23.54
N LEU A 111 19.51 -6.78 24.24
CA LEU A 111 18.24 -7.49 24.22
C LEU A 111 17.11 -6.74 24.95
N LYS A 112 17.45 -5.86 25.87
CA LYS A 112 16.45 -5.04 26.59
C LYS A 112 16.10 -3.75 25.85
N ASN A 113 17.11 -3.08 25.26
CA ASN A 113 16.97 -1.81 24.57
C ASN A 113 17.84 -1.80 23.33
N PHE A 114 17.25 -2.08 22.18
CA PHE A 114 17.98 -2.01 20.91
C PHE A 114 18.32 -0.56 20.57
N SER A 115 19.60 -0.30 20.31
CA SER A 115 20.04 0.93 19.68
C SER A 115 19.71 0.91 18.19
N THR A 116 19.40 2.06 17.63
CA THR A 116 19.06 2.25 16.22
C THR A 116 19.79 3.46 15.65
N LEU A 117 19.74 3.71 14.37
CA LEU A 117 20.38 4.88 13.75
C LEU A 117 19.90 6.23 14.29
N LYS A 118 18.78 6.27 15.00
CA LYS A 118 18.24 7.47 15.65
C LYS A 118 18.61 7.61 17.12
N SER A 119 19.26 6.62 17.72
CA SER A 119 19.65 6.65 19.14
C SER A 119 20.78 7.66 19.37
N ASP A 120 20.74 8.33 20.51
CA ASP A 120 21.77 9.30 20.89
C ASP A 120 23.11 8.61 21.05
N GLY A 121 24.20 9.28 20.62
CA GLY A 121 25.57 8.78 20.76
C GLY A 121 25.97 7.66 19.79
N ILE A 122 25.11 7.26 18.86
CA ILE A 122 25.43 6.24 17.87
C ILE A 122 26.29 6.81 16.74
N ASP A 123 27.37 6.10 16.39
CA ASP A 123 28.09 6.30 15.16
C ASP A 123 27.22 5.80 13.97
N ARG A 124 26.54 6.75 13.32
CA ARG A 124 25.63 6.45 12.20
C ARG A 124 26.34 5.80 11.01
N GLU A 125 27.59 6.14 10.75
CA GLU A 125 28.38 5.54 9.68
C GLU A 125 28.60 4.05 9.95
N ARG A 126 29.00 3.71 11.18
CA ARG A 126 29.21 2.33 11.62
C ARG A 126 27.89 1.54 11.60
N GLY A 127 26.82 2.11 12.16
CA GLY A 127 25.51 1.49 12.16
C GLY A 127 24.93 1.28 10.76
N PHE A 128 25.12 2.23 9.86
CA PHE A 128 24.68 2.10 8.48
C PHE A 128 25.43 1.00 7.72
N LYS A 129 26.75 0.88 7.93
CA LYS A 129 27.55 -0.22 7.37
C LYS A 129 27.09 -1.58 7.91
N GLU A 130 26.71 -1.67 9.18
CA GLU A 130 26.13 -2.89 9.75
C GLU A 130 24.87 -3.30 9.01
N ILE A 131 23.94 -2.36 8.76
CA ILE A 131 22.69 -2.64 8.04
C ILE A 131 22.96 -3.05 6.59
N LEU A 132 23.87 -2.36 5.89
CA LEU A 132 24.24 -2.68 4.51
C LEU A 132 24.85 -4.07 4.35
N ASN A 133 25.59 -4.54 5.37
CA ASN A 133 26.22 -5.85 5.35
C ASN A 133 25.34 -6.96 5.95
N SER A 134 24.18 -6.61 6.48
CA SER A 134 23.27 -7.57 7.09
C SER A 134 22.56 -8.39 6.02
N PRO A 135 22.59 -9.72 6.07
CA PRO A 135 21.85 -10.58 5.16
C PRO A 135 20.33 -10.47 5.31
N VAL A 136 19.87 -9.90 6.43
CA VAL A 136 18.44 -9.72 6.73
C VAL A 136 17.91 -8.39 6.19
N PHE A 137 18.70 -7.32 6.27
CA PHE A 137 18.23 -5.97 5.95
C PHE A 137 18.65 -5.50 4.56
N LYS A 138 19.75 -6.02 4.03
CA LYS A 138 20.20 -5.76 2.65
C LYS A 138 19.13 -6.24 1.66
N ASN A 139 18.80 -5.42 0.69
CA ASN A 139 17.76 -5.65 -0.32
C ASN A 139 16.32 -5.77 0.22
N PHE A 140 16.13 -5.62 1.53
CA PHE A 140 14.81 -5.57 2.14
C PHE A 140 14.48 -4.17 2.70
N VAL A 141 15.36 -3.61 3.53
CA VAL A 141 15.18 -2.27 4.13
C VAL A 141 16.02 -1.23 3.41
N ILE A 142 17.14 -1.64 2.84
CA ILE A 142 18.08 -0.78 2.12
C ILE A 142 18.56 -1.45 0.85
N SER A 143 18.68 -0.69 -0.24
CA SER A 143 19.25 -1.16 -1.50
C SER A 143 20.73 -1.51 -1.34
N GLU A 144 21.25 -2.34 -2.23
CA GLU A 144 22.65 -2.80 -2.19
C GLU A 144 23.66 -1.65 -2.26
N ASP A 145 23.33 -0.60 -3.00
CA ASP A 145 24.14 0.62 -3.15
C ASP A 145 23.96 1.63 -2.01
N GLY A 146 23.09 1.34 -1.04
CA GLY A 146 22.79 2.19 0.11
C GLY A 146 22.06 3.49 -0.20
N LYS A 147 21.52 3.66 -1.42
CA LYS A 147 20.91 4.93 -1.84
C LYS A 147 19.40 4.99 -1.63
N THR A 148 18.72 3.84 -1.59
CA THR A 148 17.27 3.77 -1.47
C THR A 148 16.87 2.95 -0.27
N SER A 149 16.06 3.50 0.61
CA SER A 149 15.50 2.81 1.77
C SER A 149 14.04 2.44 1.53
N GLY A 150 13.63 1.27 2.03
CA GLY A 150 12.24 0.89 2.16
C GLY A 150 11.59 1.52 3.39
N ILE A 151 10.33 1.91 3.25
CA ILE A 151 9.43 2.31 4.34
C ILE A 151 8.23 1.39 4.29
N ILE A 152 7.96 0.66 5.37
CA ILE A 152 6.82 -0.24 5.46
C ILE A 152 5.74 0.44 6.29
N VAL A 153 4.55 0.58 5.72
CA VAL A 153 3.38 1.21 6.36
C VAL A 153 2.33 0.14 6.60
N TYR A 154 2.18 -0.32 7.82
CA TYR A 154 1.15 -1.27 8.20
C TYR A 154 -0.19 -0.58 8.39
N ILE A 155 -1.23 -1.16 7.78
CA ILE A 155 -2.61 -0.67 7.83
C ILE A 155 -3.31 -1.26 9.06
N LYS A 156 -4.17 -0.47 9.70
CA LYS A 156 -5.02 -0.97 10.80
C LYS A 156 -5.93 -2.08 10.29
N LYS A 157 -5.98 -3.18 11.03
CA LYS A 157 -6.83 -4.32 10.69
C LYS A 157 -8.30 -3.97 10.87
N ASP A 158 -9.08 -4.41 9.92
CA ASP A 158 -10.53 -4.29 10.02
C ASP A 158 -11.12 -5.57 10.61
N GLU A 159 -11.52 -5.49 11.87
CA GLU A 159 -12.04 -6.63 12.63
C GLU A 159 -13.53 -6.92 12.32
N ASN A 160 -14.22 -6.00 11.67
CA ASN A 160 -15.67 -6.12 11.45
C ASN A 160 -16.02 -7.14 10.35
N LEU A 161 -15.11 -7.43 9.44
CA LEU A 161 -15.36 -8.33 8.30
C LEU A 161 -15.82 -9.74 8.73
N LYS A 162 -15.25 -10.26 9.82
CA LYS A 162 -15.54 -11.63 10.31
C LYS A 162 -16.94 -11.78 10.90
N ASN A 163 -17.59 -10.69 11.26
CA ASN A 163 -18.88 -10.68 11.97
C ASN A 163 -20.09 -10.47 11.04
N ILE A 164 -19.87 -10.22 9.75
CA ILE A 164 -20.96 -9.94 8.80
C ILE A 164 -21.42 -11.25 8.17
N LEU A 165 -22.58 -11.75 8.58
CA LEU A 165 -23.17 -13.00 8.09
C LEU A 165 -24.12 -12.79 6.91
N ASN A 166 -24.66 -11.59 6.71
CA ASN A 166 -25.60 -11.27 5.65
C ASN A 166 -24.85 -10.94 4.34
N PRO A 167 -25.10 -11.66 3.22
CA PRO A 167 -24.42 -11.42 1.97
C PRO A 167 -24.56 -9.98 1.42
N LYS A 168 -25.72 -9.36 1.55
CA LYS A 168 -25.94 -7.97 1.12
C LYS A 168 -25.19 -6.95 1.95
N GLU A 169 -25.10 -7.18 3.24
CA GLU A 169 -24.32 -6.34 4.15
C GLU A 169 -22.83 -6.51 3.88
N LEU A 170 -22.40 -7.73 3.62
CA LEU A 170 -21.01 -8.03 3.25
C LEU A 170 -20.61 -7.31 1.96
N GLU A 171 -21.46 -7.32 0.93
CA GLU A 171 -21.19 -6.60 -0.31
C GLU A 171 -21.07 -5.09 -0.09
N LYS A 172 -22.05 -4.50 0.63
CA LYS A 172 -22.00 -3.08 0.98
C LYS A 172 -20.72 -2.73 1.74
N TYR A 173 -20.36 -3.57 2.69
CA TYR A 173 -19.16 -3.40 3.48
C TYR A 173 -17.88 -3.44 2.62
N LYS A 174 -17.79 -4.40 1.67
CA LYS A 174 -16.68 -4.47 0.70
C LYS A 174 -16.59 -3.21 -0.16
N ASP A 175 -17.70 -2.67 -0.63
CA ASP A 175 -17.73 -1.43 -1.41
C ASP A 175 -17.30 -0.21 -0.58
N ASP A 176 -17.70 -0.14 0.67
CA ASP A 176 -17.27 0.94 1.57
C ASP A 176 -15.77 0.82 1.91
N ARG A 177 -15.24 -0.40 2.07
CA ARG A 177 -13.78 -0.63 2.18
C ARG A 177 -13.01 -0.15 0.95
N LYS A 178 -13.51 -0.44 -0.27
CA LYS A 178 -12.87 0.03 -1.51
C LYS A 178 -12.80 1.57 -1.55
N LYS A 179 -13.88 2.26 -1.18
CA LYS A 179 -13.90 3.73 -1.10
C LYS A 179 -12.89 4.25 -0.07
N LYS A 180 -12.89 3.66 1.12
CA LYS A 180 -11.95 4.02 2.19
C LYS A 180 -10.50 3.79 1.77
N ASN A 181 -10.21 2.66 1.10
CA ASN A 181 -8.87 2.42 0.54
C ASN A 181 -8.47 3.51 -0.45
N HIS A 182 -9.36 3.91 -1.36
CA HIS A 182 -9.12 5.01 -2.30
C HIS A 182 -8.76 6.32 -1.59
N GLU A 183 -9.52 6.68 -0.55
CA GLU A 183 -9.24 7.87 0.26
C GLU A 183 -7.88 7.78 0.96
N ASN A 184 -7.56 6.63 1.56
CA ASN A 184 -6.28 6.38 2.20
C ASN A 184 -5.10 6.50 1.22
N ILE A 185 -5.22 5.91 0.01
CA ILE A 185 -4.19 6.00 -1.03
C ILE A 185 -4.01 7.44 -1.51
N LYS A 186 -5.10 8.18 -1.65
CA LYS A 186 -5.05 9.62 -2.00
C LYS A 186 -4.37 10.45 -0.91
N GLU A 187 -4.66 10.15 0.35
CA GLU A 187 -4.08 10.86 1.49
C GLU A 187 -2.57 10.63 1.60
N ILE A 188 -2.10 9.38 1.51
CA ILE A 188 -0.66 9.08 1.56
C ILE A 188 0.08 9.68 0.36
N ARG A 189 -0.53 9.69 -0.84
CA ARG A 189 0.04 10.36 -2.01
C ARG A 189 0.20 11.87 -1.81
N LYS A 190 -0.73 12.50 -1.11
CA LYS A 190 -0.61 13.92 -0.73
C LYS A 190 0.58 14.12 0.20
N VAL A 191 0.73 13.27 1.23
CA VAL A 191 1.91 13.32 2.11
C VAL A 191 3.20 13.16 1.31
N ILE A 192 3.29 12.14 0.45
CA ILE A 192 4.48 11.90 -0.40
C ILE A 192 4.83 13.14 -1.23
N LYS A 193 3.83 13.80 -1.80
CA LYS A 193 4.03 15.00 -2.63
C LYS A 193 4.70 16.14 -1.86
N ASP A 194 4.38 16.31 -0.58
CA ASP A 194 4.97 17.36 0.26
C ASP A 194 6.48 17.15 0.47
N TYR A 195 6.96 15.90 0.39
CA TYR A 195 8.38 15.52 0.55
C TYR A 195 9.11 15.29 -0.78
N SER A 196 8.45 15.39 -1.92
CA SER A 196 9.03 15.08 -3.25
C SER A 196 10.11 16.04 -3.70
N LYS A 197 10.30 17.18 -3.03
CA LYS A 197 11.36 18.15 -3.31
C LYS A 197 12.72 17.77 -2.71
N GLU A 198 12.73 16.86 -1.75
CA GLU A 198 13.92 16.52 -0.95
C GLU A 198 14.34 15.06 -1.14
N ALA A 199 13.42 14.25 -1.68
CA ALA A 199 13.66 12.84 -1.96
C ALA A 199 12.75 12.34 -3.09
N LYS A 200 13.22 11.35 -3.84
CA LYS A 200 12.36 10.58 -4.74
C LYS A 200 11.66 9.51 -3.93
N ILE A 201 10.33 9.55 -3.92
CA ILE A 201 9.50 8.63 -3.14
C ILE A 201 8.49 7.99 -4.09
N TYR A 202 8.45 6.65 -4.08
CA TYR A 202 7.45 5.88 -4.82
C TYR A 202 6.63 5.05 -3.86
N LEU A 203 5.34 4.95 -4.15
CA LEU A 203 4.38 4.16 -3.39
C LEU A 203 4.13 2.85 -4.12
N GLY A 204 4.08 1.75 -3.39
CA GLY A 204 3.74 0.40 -3.85
C GLY A 204 2.93 -0.37 -2.80
N GLY A 205 2.54 -1.58 -3.17
CA GLY A 205 1.78 -2.47 -2.29
C GLY A 205 0.42 -2.84 -2.87
N ILE A 206 -0.11 -3.99 -2.43
CA ILE A 206 -1.36 -4.55 -2.95
C ILE A 206 -2.54 -3.58 -2.85
N PRO A 207 -2.76 -2.87 -1.70
CA PRO A 207 -3.88 -1.92 -1.60
C PRO A 207 -3.80 -0.77 -2.61
N MET A 208 -2.58 -0.31 -2.95
CA MET A 208 -2.36 0.74 -3.95
C MET A 208 -2.62 0.22 -5.36
N ILE A 209 -2.11 -0.98 -5.68
CA ILE A 209 -2.32 -1.60 -7.01
C ILE A 209 -3.81 -1.81 -7.26
N ALA A 210 -4.55 -2.33 -6.29
CA ALA A 210 -5.99 -2.54 -6.39
C ALA A 210 -6.75 -1.22 -6.64
N ASP A 211 -6.36 -0.15 -5.95
CA ASP A 211 -6.95 1.19 -6.14
C ASP A 211 -6.67 1.76 -7.53
N ASP A 212 -5.42 1.68 -8.00
CA ASP A 212 -5.02 2.14 -9.31
C ASP A 212 -5.73 1.38 -10.43
N MET A 213 -5.79 0.05 -10.33
CA MET A 213 -6.52 -0.78 -11.30
C MET A 213 -7.99 -0.39 -11.38
N MET A 214 -8.66 -0.22 -10.22
CA MET A 214 -10.06 0.21 -10.17
C MET A 214 -10.24 1.59 -10.82
N SER A 215 -9.32 2.51 -10.56
CA SER A 215 -9.36 3.87 -11.11
C SER A 215 -9.14 3.87 -12.63
N PHE A 216 -8.19 3.07 -13.13
CA PHE A 216 -7.93 2.92 -14.56
C PHE A 216 -9.13 2.29 -15.28
N ILE A 217 -9.70 1.20 -14.77
CA ILE A 217 -10.86 0.54 -15.38
C ILE A 217 -12.05 1.51 -15.45
N LYS A 218 -12.33 2.26 -14.39
CA LYS A 218 -13.41 3.27 -14.39
C LYS A 218 -13.18 4.35 -15.43
N ASN A 219 -11.96 4.84 -15.54
CA ASN A 219 -11.59 5.85 -16.51
C ASN A 219 -11.70 5.33 -17.95
N ASP A 220 -11.25 4.10 -18.20
CA ASP A 220 -11.34 3.46 -19.50
C ASP A 220 -12.79 3.24 -19.93
N ILE A 221 -13.66 2.73 -19.04
CA ILE A 221 -15.09 2.59 -19.32
C ILE A 221 -15.70 3.94 -19.67
N PHE A 222 -15.33 5.02 -18.97
CA PHE A 222 -15.84 6.35 -19.26
C PHE A 222 -15.37 6.86 -20.62
N ILE A 223 -14.07 6.78 -20.92
CA ILE A 223 -13.48 7.25 -22.19
C ILE A 223 -14.04 6.44 -23.37
N PHE A 224 -14.00 5.09 -23.30
CA PHE A 224 -14.53 4.24 -24.37
C PHE A 224 -16.03 4.38 -24.51
N GLY A 225 -16.78 4.50 -23.40
CA GLY A 225 -18.22 4.74 -23.42
C GLY A 225 -18.61 6.01 -24.18
N ILE A 226 -17.91 7.12 -23.92
CA ILE A 226 -18.09 8.37 -24.68
C ILE A 226 -17.69 8.18 -26.14
N GLY A 227 -16.56 7.51 -26.42
CA GLY A 227 -16.12 7.24 -27.78
C GLY A 227 -17.15 6.48 -28.60
N VAL A 228 -17.75 5.43 -28.03
CA VAL A 228 -18.81 4.66 -28.65
C VAL A 228 -20.05 5.53 -28.92
N LEU A 229 -20.47 6.34 -27.93
CA LEU A 229 -21.63 7.24 -28.09
C LEU A 229 -21.42 8.29 -29.20
N LEU A 230 -20.19 8.76 -29.40
CA LEU A 230 -19.86 9.74 -30.45
C LEU A 230 -19.77 9.08 -31.83
N PHE A 231 -19.51 7.79 -31.90
CA PHE A 231 -19.36 7.04 -33.17
C PHE A 231 -20.69 6.50 -33.72
N ILE A 232 -21.68 6.31 -32.86
CA ILE A 232 -23.05 5.90 -33.24
C ILE A 232 -23.88 7.12 -33.61
#